data_ca1be6fb0b3d4e230fe48230b8233998
#
_entry.id   ca1be6fb0b3d4e230fe48230b8233998
#
_cell.length_a   1.000
_cell.length_b   1.000
_cell.length_c   1.000
_cell.angle_alpha   90.00
_cell.angle_beta   90.00
_cell.angle_gamma   90.00
#
_symmetry.space_group_name_H-M   'P 1'
#
loop_
_entity.id
_entity.type
_entity.pdbx_description
1 polymer ?
#
loop_
_entity_poly.entity_id
_entity_poly.type
_entity_poly.pdbx_seq_one_letter_code
_entity_poly.pdbx_strand_id
1 'polypeptide(L)'
;SGRVALDPDTSMSPGSLHAAYLAAGGVLAGVDAVMAGQVNHVFCAVRPPGHHAEADRAMGFCLFNNVAIAARYVQKKYGLSRVLIVDWDVHHGNGTQHSFEDDPSVLFFSTHQYPHYPGTGRADEQGRGAGKGYTINVPMEAGEGDDEYRAIFYKALVPVADAFKPEFVVISAGFDAHKDDPLASMKLTEAGYADLTGIVAGIATRHAKGRILSSLE
;
A
#
# COMPACT_ATOMS: atom_id res chain seq x y z
N SER A 1 -19.26 -26.80 -8.50
CA SER A 1 -19.09 -25.69 -7.53
C SER A 1 -17.76 -25.90 -6.81
N GLY A 2 -16.68 -25.41 -7.38
CA GLY A 2 -15.38 -25.69 -6.81
C GLY A 2 -14.82 -24.47 -6.06
N ARG A 3 -14.68 -24.54 -4.74
CA ARG A 3 -13.76 -23.70 -4.00
C ARG A 3 -12.38 -24.34 -4.10
N VAL A 4 -11.36 -23.56 -4.47
CA VAL A 4 -9.96 -23.99 -4.58
C VAL A 4 -9.15 -23.19 -3.56
N ALA A 5 -8.45 -23.86 -2.65
CA ALA A 5 -7.50 -23.23 -1.77
C ALA A 5 -6.20 -22.98 -2.56
N LEU A 6 -5.71 -21.74 -2.52
CA LEU A 6 -4.43 -21.32 -3.11
C LEU A 6 -3.35 -21.27 -2.05
N ASP A 7 -3.74 -20.97 -0.82
CA ASP A 7 -2.91 -20.79 0.35
C ASP A 7 -3.79 -21.15 1.59
N PRO A 8 -3.25 -21.38 2.80
CA PRO A 8 -4.05 -21.70 3.98
C PRO A 8 -5.19 -20.71 4.28
N ASP A 9 -5.02 -19.44 3.94
CA ASP A 9 -6.00 -18.37 4.18
C ASP A 9 -6.65 -17.82 2.90
N THR A 10 -6.16 -18.18 1.73
CA THR A 10 -6.60 -17.63 0.44
C THR A 10 -7.24 -18.69 -0.44
N SER A 11 -8.47 -18.46 -0.81
CA SER A 11 -9.23 -19.41 -1.66
C SER A 11 -10.04 -18.71 -2.74
N MET A 12 -10.23 -19.41 -3.85
CA MET A 12 -11.03 -18.96 -4.99
C MET A 12 -12.36 -19.69 -5.08
N SER A 13 -13.40 -19.00 -5.46
CA SER A 13 -14.68 -19.49 -5.96
C SER A 13 -14.81 -19.18 -7.47
N PRO A 14 -15.85 -19.69 -8.17
CA PRO A 14 -16.00 -19.45 -9.62
C PRO A 14 -16.04 -17.99 -10.08
N GLY A 15 -16.21 -17.02 -9.25
CA GLY A 15 -16.18 -15.59 -9.61
C GLY A 15 -14.89 -14.87 -9.22
N SER A 16 -14.03 -15.49 -8.41
CA SER A 16 -12.92 -14.79 -7.77
C SER A 16 -11.88 -14.22 -8.75
N LEU A 17 -11.53 -14.97 -9.79
CA LEU A 17 -10.58 -14.47 -10.80
C LEU A 17 -11.15 -13.26 -11.55
N HIS A 18 -12.41 -13.29 -11.91
CA HIS A 18 -13.07 -12.16 -12.56
C HIS A 18 -13.11 -10.93 -11.65
N ALA A 19 -13.44 -11.12 -10.37
CA ALA A 19 -13.40 -10.05 -9.38
C ALA A 19 -12.00 -9.45 -9.22
N ALA A 20 -10.95 -10.28 -9.22
CA ALA A 20 -9.57 -9.83 -9.15
C ALA A 20 -9.16 -8.98 -10.37
N TYR A 21 -9.57 -9.38 -11.59
CA TYR A 21 -9.38 -8.56 -12.79
C TYR A 21 -10.12 -7.23 -12.70
N LEU A 22 -11.36 -7.22 -12.18
CA LEU A 22 -12.12 -6.00 -12.01
C LEU A 22 -11.50 -5.09 -10.93
N ALA A 23 -10.96 -5.65 -9.85
CA ALA A 23 -10.26 -4.88 -8.81
C ALA A 23 -9.03 -4.17 -9.41
N ALA A 24 -8.15 -4.92 -10.07
CA ALA A 24 -6.98 -4.35 -10.74
C ALA A 24 -7.41 -3.32 -11.82
N GLY A 25 -8.41 -3.65 -12.65
CA GLY A 25 -8.94 -2.75 -13.67
C GLY A 25 -9.54 -1.46 -13.11
N GLY A 26 -10.23 -1.54 -11.98
CA GLY A 26 -10.78 -0.38 -11.27
C GLY A 26 -9.69 0.56 -10.77
N VAL A 27 -8.59 0.00 -10.25
CA VAL A 27 -7.42 0.77 -9.84
C VAL A 27 -6.76 1.46 -11.04
N LEU A 28 -6.62 0.77 -12.18
CA LEU A 28 -6.08 1.38 -13.41
C LEU A 28 -6.99 2.50 -13.94
N ALA A 29 -8.31 2.33 -13.89
CA ALA A 29 -9.25 3.39 -14.27
C ALA A 29 -9.13 4.61 -13.32
N GLY A 30 -8.90 4.37 -12.03
CA GLY A 30 -8.60 5.42 -11.06
C GLY A 30 -7.33 6.20 -11.41
N VAL A 31 -6.25 5.51 -11.77
CA VAL A 31 -5.03 6.15 -12.27
C VAL A 31 -5.33 7.02 -13.48
N ASP A 32 -6.07 6.49 -14.44
CA ASP A 32 -6.42 7.23 -15.67
C ASP A 32 -7.22 8.50 -15.37
N ALA A 33 -8.18 8.45 -14.46
CA ALA A 33 -8.98 9.59 -14.05
C ALA A 33 -8.13 10.69 -13.39
N VAL A 34 -7.20 10.31 -12.50
CA VAL A 34 -6.26 11.24 -11.85
C VAL A 34 -5.31 11.85 -12.88
N MET A 35 -4.75 11.03 -13.77
CA MET A 35 -3.78 11.50 -14.78
C MET A 35 -4.43 12.39 -15.84
N ALA A 36 -5.71 12.16 -16.15
CA ALA A 36 -6.49 13.03 -17.04
C ALA A 36 -6.95 14.33 -16.36
N GLY A 37 -6.70 14.51 -15.06
CA GLY A 37 -7.14 15.69 -14.32
C GLY A 37 -8.66 15.76 -14.09
N GLN A 38 -9.36 14.64 -14.23
CA GLN A 38 -10.79 14.54 -13.92
C GLN A 38 -11.06 14.65 -12.42
N VAL A 39 -10.14 14.09 -11.64
CA VAL A 39 -10.10 14.16 -10.17
C VAL A 39 -8.65 14.30 -9.72
N ASN A 40 -8.43 14.88 -8.54
CA ASN A 40 -7.11 14.96 -7.95
C ASN A 40 -6.78 13.71 -7.12
N HIS A 41 -7.79 13.16 -6.45
CA HIS A 41 -7.69 11.99 -5.59
C HIS A 41 -8.75 10.99 -5.97
N VAL A 42 -8.45 9.69 -5.85
CA VAL A 42 -9.40 8.60 -6.06
C VAL A 42 -9.25 7.57 -4.95
N PHE A 43 -10.37 7.07 -4.46
CA PHE A 43 -10.43 5.91 -3.59
C PHE A 43 -11.08 4.75 -4.34
N CYS A 44 -10.33 3.69 -4.53
CA CYS A 44 -10.77 2.46 -5.20
C CYS A 44 -11.25 1.46 -4.14
N ALA A 45 -12.55 1.44 -3.89
CA ALA A 45 -13.20 0.48 -2.98
C ALA A 45 -13.33 -0.89 -3.66
N VAL A 46 -12.21 -1.54 -3.92
CA VAL A 46 -12.12 -2.80 -4.66
C VAL A 46 -11.89 -3.99 -3.75
N ARG A 47 -12.35 -5.16 -4.18
CA ARG A 47 -12.06 -6.47 -3.59
C ARG A 47 -11.87 -7.48 -4.73
N PRO A 48 -10.96 -8.47 -4.59
CA PRO A 48 -10.08 -8.76 -3.44
C PRO A 48 -9.00 -7.69 -3.23
N PRO A 49 -8.36 -7.67 -2.03
CA PRO A 49 -7.19 -6.83 -1.73
C PRO A 49 -5.97 -7.27 -2.51
N GLY A 50 -4.82 -6.57 -2.33
CA GLY A 50 -3.68 -6.82 -3.21
C GLY A 50 -2.31 -6.90 -2.57
N HIS A 51 -2.04 -6.22 -1.45
CA HIS A 51 -0.68 -5.96 -0.99
C HIS A 51 0.13 -7.20 -0.55
N HIS A 52 -0.54 -8.32 -0.29
CA HIS A 52 0.14 -9.59 0.03
C HIS A 52 0.46 -10.44 -1.19
N ALA A 53 -0.16 -10.20 -2.36
CA ALA A 53 0.06 -11.02 -3.55
C ALA A 53 1.50 -10.90 -4.04
N GLU A 54 2.19 -12.04 -4.12
CA GLU A 54 3.53 -12.18 -4.66
C GLU A 54 3.51 -12.34 -6.20
N ALA A 55 4.68 -12.36 -6.82
CA ALA A 55 4.78 -12.52 -8.27
C ALA A 55 4.21 -13.86 -8.77
N ASP A 56 4.26 -14.90 -7.94
CA ASP A 56 3.91 -16.29 -8.29
C ASP A 56 3.00 -16.97 -7.26
N ARG A 57 2.53 -16.23 -6.24
CA ARG A 57 1.74 -16.79 -5.14
C ARG A 57 0.67 -15.82 -4.66
N ALA A 58 -0.57 -16.31 -4.62
CA ALA A 58 -1.66 -15.66 -3.92
C ALA A 58 -1.58 -15.99 -2.41
N MET A 59 -1.75 -15.00 -1.54
CA MET A 59 -1.79 -15.15 -0.09
C MET A 59 -2.46 -13.94 0.56
N GLY A 60 -2.83 -14.05 1.85
CA GLY A 60 -3.44 -12.93 2.58
C GLY A 60 -4.71 -12.40 1.91
N PHE A 61 -5.55 -13.28 1.36
CA PHE A 61 -6.75 -12.97 0.58
C PHE A 61 -6.50 -12.29 -0.77
N CYS A 62 -5.23 -12.02 -1.13
CA CYS A 62 -4.82 -11.28 -2.33
C CYS A 62 -4.51 -12.23 -3.50
N LEU A 63 -5.04 -11.91 -4.69
CA LEU A 63 -4.74 -12.63 -5.93
C LEU A 63 -3.78 -11.86 -6.83
N PHE A 64 -4.01 -10.57 -7.01
CA PHE A 64 -3.12 -9.66 -7.74
C PHE A 64 -2.74 -8.50 -6.84
N ASN A 65 -1.52 -8.01 -6.95
CA ASN A 65 -1.10 -6.84 -6.20
C ASN A 65 -1.58 -5.56 -6.90
N ASN A 66 -2.73 -5.05 -6.48
CA ASN A 66 -3.41 -3.92 -7.11
C ASN A 66 -2.55 -2.66 -7.13
N VAL A 67 -1.87 -2.34 -6.01
CA VAL A 67 -1.04 -1.13 -5.89
C VAL A 67 0.27 -1.26 -6.67
N ALA A 68 0.87 -2.45 -6.72
CA ALA A 68 2.05 -2.68 -7.55
C ALA A 68 1.73 -2.56 -9.04
N ILE A 69 0.58 -3.10 -9.48
CA ILE A 69 0.06 -2.93 -10.84
C ILE A 69 -0.16 -1.45 -11.16
N ALA A 70 -0.77 -0.68 -10.23
CA ALA A 70 -0.96 0.76 -10.40
C ALA A 70 0.36 1.51 -10.57
N ALA A 71 1.35 1.23 -9.72
CA ALA A 71 2.66 1.87 -9.80
C ALA A 71 3.35 1.60 -11.15
N ARG A 72 3.36 0.34 -11.60
CA ARG A 72 3.91 -0.02 -12.92
C ARG A 72 3.14 0.59 -14.07
N TYR A 73 1.83 0.69 -13.96
CA TYR A 73 0.99 1.31 -14.97
C TYR A 73 1.25 2.80 -15.12
N VAL A 74 1.36 3.52 -14.00
CA VAL A 74 1.73 4.94 -13.98
C VAL A 74 3.08 5.16 -14.68
N GLN A 75 4.07 4.34 -14.35
CA GLN A 75 5.38 4.41 -14.97
C GLN A 75 5.32 4.12 -16.48
N LYS A 76 4.68 3.01 -16.86
CA LYS A 76 4.68 2.54 -18.25
C LYS A 76 3.82 3.39 -19.17
N LYS A 77 2.63 3.78 -18.74
CA LYS A 77 1.67 4.51 -19.60
C LYS A 77 1.93 6.01 -19.60
N TYR A 78 2.31 6.58 -18.46
CA TYR A 78 2.41 8.02 -18.29
C TYR A 78 3.85 8.54 -18.15
N GLY A 79 4.83 7.65 -18.14
CA GLY A 79 6.25 8.01 -18.11
C GLY A 79 6.69 8.63 -16.79
N LEU A 80 5.92 8.49 -15.70
CA LEU A 80 6.33 8.97 -14.39
C LEU A 80 7.41 8.05 -13.82
N SER A 81 8.49 8.64 -13.30
CA SER A 81 9.68 7.88 -12.89
C SER A 81 9.64 7.47 -11.43
N ARG A 82 9.00 8.26 -10.57
CA ARG A 82 9.06 8.06 -9.12
C ARG A 82 7.65 7.91 -8.53
N VAL A 83 7.39 6.74 -7.95
CA VAL A 83 6.11 6.44 -7.30
C VAL A 83 6.35 6.16 -5.82
N LEU A 84 5.62 6.83 -4.95
CA LEU A 84 5.56 6.52 -3.52
C LEU A 84 4.37 5.60 -3.28
N ILE A 85 4.60 4.47 -2.61
CA ILE A 85 3.55 3.63 -2.06
C ILE A 85 3.61 3.73 -0.54
N VAL A 86 2.51 4.15 0.08
CA VAL A 86 2.32 4.19 1.53
C VAL A 86 1.33 3.10 1.90
N ASP A 87 1.74 2.19 2.75
CA ASP A 87 0.92 1.09 3.24
C ASP A 87 0.70 1.28 4.74
N TRP A 88 -0.53 1.48 5.15
CA TRP A 88 -0.94 1.58 6.56
C TRP A 88 -1.92 0.50 6.99
N ASP A 89 -2.13 -0.52 6.14
CA ASP A 89 -2.74 -1.76 6.60
C ASP A 89 -1.99 -2.28 7.82
N VAL A 90 -2.70 -2.93 8.74
CA VAL A 90 -2.07 -3.43 9.97
C VAL A 90 -1.10 -4.58 9.69
N HIS A 91 -1.23 -5.24 8.54
CA HIS A 91 -0.34 -6.30 8.09
C HIS A 91 0.74 -5.73 7.16
N HIS A 92 1.94 -6.28 7.21
CA HIS A 92 3.01 -5.91 6.29
C HIS A 92 2.68 -6.32 4.85
N GLY A 93 2.76 -5.39 3.92
CA GLY A 93 2.56 -5.62 2.48
C GLY A 93 3.76 -6.32 1.82
N ASN A 94 3.99 -7.59 2.14
CA ASN A 94 5.13 -8.37 1.66
C ASN A 94 5.20 -8.44 0.13
N GLY A 95 4.06 -8.60 -0.54
CA GLY A 95 4.02 -8.67 -2.02
C GLY A 95 4.41 -7.34 -2.65
N THR A 96 4.02 -6.22 -2.06
CA THR A 96 4.46 -4.89 -2.51
C THR A 96 5.95 -4.69 -2.29
N GLN A 97 6.47 -5.04 -1.10
CA GLN A 97 7.90 -5.00 -0.82
C GLN A 97 8.70 -5.79 -1.86
N HIS A 98 8.38 -7.07 -2.06
CA HIS A 98 9.11 -7.95 -2.98
C HIS A 98 9.00 -7.49 -4.45
N SER A 99 7.89 -6.85 -4.83
CA SER A 99 7.71 -6.29 -6.18
C SER A 99 8.69 -5.15 -6.52
N PHE A 100 9.23 -4.47 -5.49
CA PHE A 100 10.02 -3.26 -5.66
C PHE A 100 11.33 -3.22 -4.86
N GLU A 101 11.69 -4.26 -4.13
CA GLU A 101 12.88 -4.23 -3.25
C GLU A 101 14.22 -4.05 -3.99
N ASP A 102 14.25 -4.30 -5.31
CA ASP A 102 15.43 -4.07 -6.18
C ASP A 102 15.34 -2.76 -6.98
N ASP A 103 14.23 -2.00 -6.85
CA ASP A 103 13.89 -0.91 -7.77
C ASP A 103 13.86 0.46 -7.06
N PRO A 104 14.84 1.35 -7.34
CA PRO A 104 14.88 2.68 -6.73
C PRO A 104 13.83 3.66 -7.28
N SER A 105 13.04 3.27 -8.28
CA SER A 105 12.00 4.12 -8.85
C SER A 105 10.69 4.08 -8.05
N VAL A 106 10.58 3.15 -7.10
CA VAL A 106 9.43 3.06 -6.19
C VAL A 106 9.93 3.12 -4.75
N LEU A 107 9.43 4.09 -4.01
CA LEU A 107 9.64 4.18 -2.56
C LEU A 107 8.46 3.50 -1.88
N PHE A 108 8.71 2.40 -1.18
CA PHE A 108 7.72 1.68 -0.37
C PHE A 108 7.91 2.02 1.10
N PHE A 109 6.85 2.50 1.74
CA PHE A 109 6.80 2.81 3.15
C PHE A 109 5.64 2.05 3.79
N SER A 110 5.91 1.25 4.81
CA SER A 110 4.91 0.44 5.51
C SER A 110 4.99 0.64 7.01
N THR A 111 3.84 0.89 7.64
CA THR A 111 3.63 0.80 9.09
C THR A 111 2.73 -0.40 9.36
N HIS A 112 3.12 -1.31 10.23
CA HIS A 112 2.37 -2.54 10.50
C HIS A 112 2.66 -3.07 11.90
N GLN A 113 1.71 -3.77 12.50
CA GLN A 113 1.95 -4.46 13.76
C GLN A 113 3.02 -5.54 13.58
N TYR A 114 3.96 -5.64 14.53
CA TYR A 114 5.02 -6.65 14.48
C TYR A 114 5.38 -7.15 15.90
N PRO A 115 5.56 -8.47 16.11
CA PRO A 115 5.35 -9.55 15.14
C PRO A 115 3.86 -9.80 14.88
N HIS A 116 3.49 -9.92 13.61
CA HIS A 116 2.14 -10.23 13.17
C HIS A 116 2.20 -10.90 11.78
N TYR A 117 1.05 -11.34 11.21
CA TYR A 117 1.01 -11.85 9.84
C TYR A 117 1.57 -10.79 8.87
N PRO A 118 2.31 -11.15 7.83
CA PRO A 118 2.80 -12.48 7.44
C PRO A 118 4.14 -12.88 8.06
N GLY A 119 4.65 -12.14 9.04
CA GLY A 119 5.91 -12.41 9.72
C GLY A 119 7.14 -11.77 9.08
N THR A 120 6.94 -10.91 8.09
CA THR A 120 7.95 -10.09 7.39
C THR A 120 7.81 -8.62 7.78
N GLY A 121 8.66 -7.73 7.24
CA GLY A 121 8.57 -6.30 7.50
C GLY A 121 9.42 -5.81 8.66
N ARG A 122 10.55 -6.45 8.91
CA ARG A 122 11.51 -5.99 9.91
C ARG A 122 12.13 -4.66 9.47
N ALA A 123 12.52 -3.83 10.43
CA ALA A 123 13.15 -2.53 10.15
C ALA A 123 14.47 -2.63 9.36
N ASP A 124 15.14 -3.79 9.39
CA ASP A 124 16.35 -4.03 8.61
C ASP A 124 16.09 -4.56 7.19
N GLU A 125 14.85 -4.86 6.84
CA GLU A 125 14.43 -5.15 5.47
C GLU A 125 14.26 -3.81 4.70
N GLN A 126 15.35 -3.34 4.09
CA GLN A 126 15.44 -1.99 3.50
C GLN A 126 15.58 -2.00 1.96
N GLY A 127 15.18 -3.10 1.32
CA GLY A 127 15.43 -3.34 -0.10
C GLY A 127 16.85 -3.86 -0.34
N ARG A 128 17.15 -4.17 -1.59
CA ARG A 128 18.43 -4.76 -2.01
C ARG A 128 18.90 -4.20 -3.36
N GLY A 129 20.15 -4.47 -3.70
CA GLY A 129 20.72 -4.02 -4.97
C GLY A 129 20.56 -2.51 -5.16
N ALA A 130 20.02 -2.10 -6.29
CA ALA A 130 19.74 -0.71 -6.62
C ALA A 130 18.58 -0.11 -5.77
N GLY A 131 17.66 -0.96 -5.29
CA GLY A 131 16.52 -0.57 -4.46
C GLY A 131 16.84 -0.44 -2.97
N LYS A 132 18.12 -0.65 -2.54
CA LYS A 132 18.48 -0.52 -1.14
C LYS A 132 18.25 0.91 -0.63
N GLY A 133 17.47 1.03 0.46
CA GLY A 133 17.06 2.31 1.05
C GLY A 133 15.73 2.86 0.49
N TYR A 134 15.11 2.15 -0.47
CA TYR A 134 13.81 2.52 -1.02
C TYR A 134 12.64 1.67 -0.48
N THR A 135 12.93 0.75 0.42
CA THR A 135 11.96 0.05 1.27
C THR A 135 12.15 0.53 2.70
N ILE A 136 11.08 1.01 3.32
CA ILE A 136 11.10 1.52 4.69
C ILE A 136 10.00 0.85 5.47
N ASN A 137 10.40 -0.09 6.31
CA ASN A 137 9.51 -0.80 7.22
C ASN A 137 9.57 -0.17 8.61
N VAL A 138 8.42 0.10 9.16
CA VAL A 138 8.25 0.57 10.54
C VAL A 138 7.38 -0.43 11.30
N PRO A 139 8.00 -1.49 11.84
CA PRO A 139 7.30 -2.41 12.72
C PRO A 139 6.86 -1.69 14.00
N MET A 140 5.60 -1.86 14.35
CA MET A 140 4.94 -1.19 15.47
C MET A 140 4.52 -2.18 16.54
N GLU A 141 4.55 -1.77 17.79
CA GLU A 141 4.12 -2.61 18.90
C GLU A 141 2.58 -2.60 19.04
N ALA A 142 2.03 -3.70 19.50
CA ALA A 142 0.60 -3.78 19.82
C ALA A 142 0.21 -2.71 20.84
N GLY A 143 -0.88 -2.00 20.58
CA GLY A 143 -1.39 -0.94 21.44
C GLY A 143 -1.01 0.47 21.03
N GLU A 144 -0.13 0.64 20.04
CA GLU A 144 0.18 1.96 19.48
C GLU A 144 -1.02 2.52 18.69
N GLY A 145 -1.16 3.84 18.70
CA GLY A 145 -2.33 4.54 18.16
C GLY A 145 -1.97 5.84 17.43
N ASP A 146 -2.89 6.79 17.42
CA ASP A 146 -2.82 8.01 16.61
C ASP A 146 -1.52 8.80 16.78
N ASP A 147 -1.03 8.93 18.01
CA ASP A 147 0.16 9.75 18.30
C ASP A 147 1.44 9.11 17.78
N GLU A 148 1.59 7.78 17.92
CA GLU A 148 2.73 7.03 17.43
C GLU A 148 2.74 7.02 15.90
N TYR A 149 1.61 6.71 15.26
CA TYR A 149 1.48 6.76 13.81
C TYR A 149 1.79 8.15 13.25
N ARG A 150 1.22 9.19 13.83
CA ARG A 150 1.50 10.58 13.42
C ARG A 150 2.97 10.91 13.56
N ALA A 151 3.60 10.54 14.68
CA ALA A 151 5.02 10.78 14.91
C ALA A 151 5.91 10.06 13.89
N ILE A 152 5.57 8.80 13.54
CA ILE A 152 6.26 8.01 12.52
C ILE A 152 6.14 8.65 11.13
N PHE A 153 4.94 9.05 10.74
CA PHE A 153 4.73 9.69 9.45
C PHE A 153 5.53 10.99 9.31
N TYR A 154 5.57 11.82 10.34
CA TYR A 154 6.38 13.06 10.31
C TYR A 154 7.88 12.80 10.38
N LYS A 155 8.33 11.82 11.16
CA LYS A 155 9.77 11.60 11.40
C LYS A 155 10.41 10.66 10.37
N ALA A 156 9.69 9.68 9.86
CA ALA A 156 10.21 8.69 8.93
C ALA A 156 9.71 8.90 7.50
N LEU A 157 8.39 9.04 7.26
CA LEU A 157 7.85 9.14 5.90
C LEU A 157 8.17 10.50 5.25
N VAL A 158 7.84 11.61 5.92
CA VAL A 158 7.94 12.95 5.30
C VAL A 158 9.37 13.25 4.81
N PRO A 159 10.44 13.07 5.62
CA PRO A 159 11.80 13.40 5.16
C PRO A 159 12.25 12.57 3.96
N VAL A 160 11.93 11.28 3.93
CA VAL A 160 12.33 10.39 2.81
C VAL A 160 11.51 10.67 1.56
N ALA A 161 10.22 10.97 1.71
CA ALA A 161 9.36 11.36 0.58
C ALA A 161 9.80 12.70 -0.01
N ASP A 162 10.17 13.68 0.83
CA ASP A 162 10.67 14.98 0.36
C ASP A 162 12.02 14.85 -0.35
N ALA A 163 12.89 13.92 0.05
CA ALA A 163 14.12 13.59 -0.65
C ALA A 163 13.87 12.84 -1.97
N PHE A 164 12.94 11.89 -1.97
CA PHE A 164 12.57 11.07 -3.12
C PHE A 164 11.82 11.86 -4.20
N LYS A 165 10.97 12.82 -3.80
CA LYS A 165 10.16 13.68 -4.66
C LYS A 165 9.24 12.86 -5.59
N PRO A 166 8.28 12.13 -5.06
CA PRO A 166 7.38 11.29 -5.86
C PRO A 166 6.58 12.12 -6.87
N GLU A 167 6.29 11.53 -8.01
CA GLU A 167 5.47 12.14 -9.06
C GLU A 167 4.02 11.62 -9.04
N PHE A 168 3.81 10.52 -8.31
CA PHE A 168 2.51 9.91 -8.02
C PHE A 168 2.56 9.23 -6.66
N VAL A 169 1.45 9.27 -5.92
CA VAL A 169 1.32 8.62 -4.62
C VAL A 169 0.23 7.56 -4.69
N VAL A 170 0.54 6.38 -4.20
CA VAL A 170 -0.40 5.26 -4.05
C VAL A 170 -0.50 4.91 -2.57
N ILE A 171 -1.69 4.61 -2.10
CA ILE A 171 -1.95 4.19 -0.72
C ILE A 171 -2.56 2.79 -0.74
N SER A 172 -1.91 1.82 -0.08
CA SER A 172 -2.54 0.59 0.38
C SER A 172 -3.31 0.92 1.63
N ALA A 173 -4.64 1.02 1.49
CA ALA A 173 -5.52 1.58 2.50
C ALA A 173 -6.30 0.46 3.21
N GLY A 174 -5.62 -0.28 4.08
CA GLY A 174 -6.27 -1.10 5.10
C GLY A 174 -6.81 -0.23 6.23
N PHE A 175 -7.89 -0.66 6.86
CA PHE A 175 -8.49 0.02 8.02
C PHE A 175 -8.53 -0.87 9.25
N ASP A 176 -7.80 -1.96 9.21
CA ASP A 176 -7.73 -3.00 10.25
C ASP A 176 -6.74 -2.67 11.39
N ALA A 177 -5.99 -1.56 11.28
CA ALA A 177 -5.31 -0.97 12.44
C ALA A 177 -6.26 -0.16 13.35
N HIS A 178 -7.57 -0.09 13.02
CA HIS A 178 -8.55 0.61 13.83
C HIS A 178 -8.75 -0.08 15.18
N LYS A 179 -8.93 0.73 16.25
CA LYS A 179 -9.07 0.26 17.64
C LYS A 179 -10.20 -0.75 17.87
N ASP A 180 -11.21 -0.76 17.00
CA ASP A 180 -12.37 -1.64 17.08
C ASP A 180 -12.28 -2.83 16.10
N ASP A 181 -11.18 -2.94 15.34
CA ASP A 181 -10.97 -4.10 14.46
C ASP A 181 -10.50 -5.31 15.28
N PRO A 182 -11.09 -6.50 15.05
CA PRO A 182 -10.76 -7.70 15.84
C PRO A 182 -9.49 -8.42 15.40
N LEU A 183 -8.90 -8.08 14.23
CA LEU A 183 -7.78 -8.83 13.64
C LEU A 183 -6.44 -8.47 14.25
N ALA A 184 -6.32 -7.26 14.83
CA ALA A 184 -5.07 -6.76 15.37
C ALA A 184 -5.27 -6.06 16.72
N SER A 185 -4.19 -5.53 17.26
CA SER A 185 -4.20 -4.89 18.59
C SER A 185 -3.79 -3.42 18.52
N MET A 186 -3.87 -2.80 17.35
CA MET A 186 -3.56 -1.37 17.19
C MET A 186 -4.72 -0.50 17.67
N LYS A 187 -4.47 0.80 17.82
CA LYS A 187 -5.45 1.75 18.39
C LYS A 187 -5.64 3.00 17.55
N LEU A 188 -5.51 2.89 16.22
CA LEU A 188 -5.88 3.99 15.33
C LEU A 188 -7.37 4.30 15.45
N THR A 189 -7.68 5.58 15.38
CA THR A 189 -9.06 6.08 15.29
C THR A 189 -9.34 6.66 13.91
N GLU A 190 -10.59 6.99 13.64
CA GLU A 190 -10.99 7.69 12.42
C GLU A 190 -10.23 9.03 12.26
N ALA A 191 -9.98 9.73 13.38
CA ALA A 191 -9.18 10.95 13.39
C ALA A 191 -7.71 10.67 13.04
N GLY A 192 -7.15 9.56 13.55
CA GLY A 192 -5.82 9.12 13.18
C GLY A 192 -5.69 8.88 11.68
N TYR A 193 -6.59 8.12 11.07
CA TYR A 193 -6.59 7.92 9.61
C TYR A 193 -6.75 9.22 8.82
N ALA A 194 -7.57 10.16 9.31
CA ALA A 194 -7.70 11.48 8.68
C ALA A 194 -6.38 12.27 8.74
N ASP A 195 -5.66 12.22 9.87
CA ASP A 195 -4.34 12.83 10.02
C ASP A 195 -3.31 12.22 9.05
N LEU A 196 -3.22 10.87 8.98
CA LEU A 196 -2.32 10.18 8.06
C LEU A 196 -2.63 10.56 6.60
N THR A 197 -3.92 10.58 6.25
CA THR A 197 -4.37 11.03 4.91
C THR A 197 -3.93 12.46 4.64
N GLY A 198 -4.06 13.36 5.60
CA GLY A 198 -3.64 14.76 5.49
C GLY A 198 -2.13 14.90 5.26
N ILE A 199 -1.31 14.11 5.97
CA ILE A 199 0.15 14.10 5.81
C ILE A 199 0.54 13.64 4.41
N VAL A 200 -0.05 12.53 3.94
CA VAL A 200 0.22 11.98 2.60
C VAL A 200 -0.27 12.94 1.50
N ALA A 201 -1.44 13.57 1.68
CA ALA A 201 -1.94 14.60 0.77
C ALA A 201 -1.01 15.82 0.71
N GLY A 202 -0.40 16.20 1.82
CA GLY A 202 0.65 17.24 1.87
C GLY A 202 1.87 16.86 1.04
N ILE A 203 2.34 15.61 1.11
CA ILE A 203 3.46 15.10 0.28
C ILE A 203 3.07 15.16 -1.21
N ALA A 204 1.89 14.66 -1.55
CA ALA A 204 1.42 14.65 -2.94
C ALA A 204 1.25 16.08 -3.50
N THR A 205 0.79 17.01 -2.70
CA THR A 205 0.66 18.43 -3.09
C THR A 205 2.02 19.04 -3.40
N ARG A 206 3.04 18.77 -2.56
CA ARG A 206 4.39 19.32 -2.76
C ARG A 206 5.10 18.73 -3.98
N HIS A 207 4.93 17.44 -4.24
CA HIS A 207 5.79 16.72 -5.20
C HIS A 207 5.04 16.11 -6.38
N ALA A 208 3.79 15.66 -6.18
CA ALA A 208 3.05 14.87 -7.14
C ALA A 208 1.87 15.62 -7.79
N LYS A 209 1.84 16.97 -7.72
CA LYS A 209 0.71 17.79 -8.24
C LYS A 209 -0.64 17.40 -7.63
N GLY A 210 -0.63 16.91 -6.39
CA GLY A 210 -1.83 16.43 -5.69
C GLY A 210 -2.33 15.05 -6.12
N ARG A 211 -1.61 14.30 -6.93
CA ARG A 211 -2.05 13.00 -7.47
C ARG A 211 -1.96 11.90 -6.44
N ILE A 212 -3.11 11.37 -6.04
CA ILE A 212 -3.22 10.26 -5.08
C ILE A 212 -4.23 9.23 -5.59
N LEU A 213 -3.85 7.97 -5.45
CA LEU A 213 -4.75 6.84 -5.57
C LEU A 213 -4.69 6.01 -4.29
N SER A 214 -5.83 5.76 -3.65
CA SER A 214 -5.97 4.81 -2.56
C SER A 214 -6.66 3.56 -3.06
N SER A 215 -6.11 2.40 -2.75
CA SER A 215 -6.72 1.09 -2.98
C SER A 215 -7.09 0.47 -1.64
N LEU A 216 -8.33 -0.01 -1.51
CA LEU A 216 -8.74 -0.77 -0.34
C LEU A 216 -7.97 -2.10 -0.28
N GLU A 217 -7.45 -2.43 0.91
CA GLU A 217 -6.82 -3.71 1.24
C GLU A 217 -7.69 -4.55 2.20
#